data_32b706d5e85e4bc1bbdd465d226d16b7
#
_entry.id   32b706d5e85e4bc1bbdd465d226d16b7
#
_cell.length_a   1.000
_cell.length_b   1.000
_cell.length_c   1.000
_cell.angle_alpha   90.00
_cell.angle_beta   90.00
_cell.angle_gamma   90.00
#
_symmetry.space_group_name_H-M   'P 1'
#
loop_
_entity.id
_entity.type
_entity.pdbx_description
1 polymer ?
#
loop_
_entity_poly.entity_id
_entity_poly.type
_entity_poly.pdbx_seq_one_letter_code
_entity_poly.pdbx_strand_id
1 'polypeptide(L)'
;MSKTIKLKKGFNINLAGVPGNDLVKDVHPDTFALKPTVFPGITRPKLLAKEGDNVKAGSPVFYDSVVEDVIYTAPVSGEIVEVKRGAKRKILEIKILADKEIEYESFNKYSVSDITSLSKEDAVAQMSKGGVWPNIIQRPYGIVANPADAPKAIFISGFDTNPLAPSTEMLYAGEEQAFQAGIDVLKKLTTGTVHLGLDGNGEIPKIYSSVKGVRINKISGPHPAGNVGVHIHHIDPVNKGDIVWTVAPYGVIQIGKFFLEGKYDASKVIAVGGSEVKAPKYYSTYLGANVGKFIEGNLNQDHVRVVSGNVLTGEGVGKEGYLGYYHNAINVIPEGDEEELLGWILPSTDKLSFHKAFGLLSFLMPKKDFVLNT
;
A
#
# COMPACT_ATOMS: atom_id res chain seq x y z
N MET A 1 -2.82 10.59 26.31
CA MET A 1 -2.73 9.21 26.87
C MET A 1 -2.92 8.22 25.72
N SER A 2 -2.22 7.08 25.75
CA SER A 2 -2.46 5.96 24.82
C SER A 2 -3.87 5.40 25.06
N LYS A 3 -4.54 4.98 23.97
CA LYS A 3 -5.89 4.39 24.06
C LYS A 3 -5.83 2.89 23.82
N THR A 4 -6.70 2.15 24.52
CA THR A 4 -7.00 0.75 24.19
C THR A 4 -8.46 0.70 23.74
N ILE A 5 -8.66 0.25 22.49
CA ILE A 5 -9.95 0.27 21.80
C ILE A 5 -10.29 -1.17 21.43
N LYS A 6 -11.50 -1.62 21.79
CA LYS A 6 -12.01 -2.93 21.43
C LYS A 6 -13.25 -2.79 20.56
N LEU A 7 -13.12 -3.18 19.30
CA LEU A 7 -14.22 -3.19 18.34
C LEU A 7 -15.01 -4.50 18.50
N LYS A 8 -16.32 -4.36 18.54
CA LYS A 8 -17.24 -5.52 18.67
C LYS A 8 -17.93 -5.87 17.35
N LYS A 9 -18.03 -4.89 16.44
CA LYS A 9 -18.70 -5.05 15.14
C LYS A 9 -17.67 -5.23 14.03
N GLY A 10 -17.94 -6.11 13.12
CA GLY A 10 -17.07 -6.43 12.00
C GLY A 10 -17.08 -7.92 11.70
N PHE A 11 -16.30 -8.34 10.72
CA PHE A 11 -16.27 -9.72 10.29
C PHE A 11 -14.89 -10.08 9.68
N ASN A 12 -14.31 -11.18 10.13
CA ASN A 12 -13.09 -11.71 9.51
C ASN A 12 -13.49 -12.71 8.41
N ILE A 13 -12.97 -12.47 7.22
CA ILE A 13 -13.17 -13.34 6.06
C ILE A 13 -11.89 -14.17 5.90
N ASN A 14 -11.95 -15.43 6.26
CA ASN A 14 -10.84 -16.36 6.09
C ASN A 14 -10.87 -16.89 4.65
N LEU A 15 -9.88 -16.51 3.86
CA LEU A 15 -9.74 -16.98 2.48
C LEU A 15 -8.61 -17.97 2.35
N ALA A 16 -8.78 -18.93 1.42
CA ALA A 16 -7.75 -19.86 1.01
C ALA A 16 -6.58 -19.14 0.29
N GLY A 17 -5.38 -19.69 0.40
CA GLY A 17 -4.20 -19.19 -0.31
C GLY A 17 -3.42 -18.12 0.46
N VAL A 18 -3.38 -18.19 1.78
CA VAL A 18 -2.51 -17.34 2.61
C VAL A 18 -1.05 -17.62 2.28
N PRO A 19 -0.21 -16.59 2.01
CA PRO A 19 1.21 -16.78 1.74
C PRO A 19 1.95 -17.41 2.93
N GLY A 20 2.81 -18.39 2.65
CA GLY A 20 3.77 -18.92 3.62
C GLY A 20 4.88 -17.91 3.91
N ASN A 21 5.86 -18.28 4.76
CA ASN A 21 6.96 -17.39 5.15
C ASN A 21 8.16 -17.42 4.16
N ASP A 22 7.97 -17.95 2.95
CA ASP A 22 9.04 -18.03 1.95
C ASP A 22 9.17 -16.69 1.21
N LEU A 23 10.37 -16.12 1.20
CA LEU A 23 10.72 -14.90 0.46
C LEU A 23 11.62 -15.23 -0.74
N VAL A 24 11.14 -14.93 -1.93
CA VAL A 24 11.90 -15.03 -3.18
C VAL A 24 12.46 -13.66 -3.54
N LYS A 25 13.78 -13.55 -3.71
CA LYS A 25 14.48 -12.27 -3.92
C LYS A 25 14.86 -12.00 -5.38
N ASP A 26 14.91 -13.03 -6.23
CA ASP A 26 15.53 -12.95 -7.56
C ASP A 26 14.49 -12.92 -8.70
N VAL A 27 13.28 -12.39 -8.43
CA VAL A 27 12.27 -12.20 -9.46
C VAL A 27 12.23 -10.73 -9.86
N HIS A 28 12.74 -10.44 -11.05
CA HIS A 28 12.79 -9.10 -11.62
C HIS A 28 11.88 -9.03 -12.86
N PRO A 29 10.73 -8.35 -12.77
CA PRO A 29 9.96 -8.02 -13.96
C PRO A 29 10.75 -7.09 -14.88
N ASP A 30 10.60 -7.29 -16.20
CA ASP A 30 11.27 -6.44 -17.20
C ASP A 30 10.67 -5.04 -17.24
N THR A 31 9.36 -4.92 -16.93
CA THR A 31 8.63 -3.65 -17.03
C THR A 31 7.97 -3.27 -15.72
N PHE A 32 7.91 -1.94 -15.53
CA PHE A 32 7.25 -1.30 -14.40
C PHE A 32 6.34 -0.18 -14.92
N ALA A 33 5.26 0.12 -14.22
CA ALA A 33 4.38 1.20 -14.61
C ALA A 33 4.09 2.16 -13.47
N LEU A 34 4.21 3.44 -13.76
CA LEU A 34 3.69 4.52 -12.92
C LEU A 34 2.32 4.91 -13.45
N LYS A 35 1.29 4.78 -12.62
CA LYS A 35 -0.12 4.99 -12.99
C LYS A 35 -0.64 6.26 -12.32
N PRO A 36 -0.83 7.40 -13.01
CA PRO A 36 -1.40 8.60 -12.38
C PRO A 36 -2.78 8.37 -11.75
N THR A 37 -3.52 7.40 -12.28
CA THR A 37 -4.88 7.06 -11.82
C THR A 37 -4.96 6.43 -10.44
N VAL A 38 -3.87 5.86 -9.91
CA VAL A 38 -3.86 5.24 -8.58
C VAL A 38 -3.61 6.25 -7.47
N PHE A 39 -3.11 7.45 -7.80
CA PHE A 39 -2.89 8.50 -6.81
C PHE A 39 -4.17 9.28 -6.58
N PRO A 40 -4.75 9.21 -5.37
CA PRO A 40 -6.04 9.82 -5.09
C PRO A 40 -5.94 11.36 -5.13
N GLY A 41 -6.92 11.99 -5.76
CA GLY A 41 -6.98 13.44 -5.89
C GLY A 41 -6.31 14.00 -7.13
N ILE A 42 -5.53 13.23 -7.89
CA ILE A 42 -4.95 13.69 -9.15
C ILE A 42 -6.05 13.91 -10.19
N THR A 43 -6.09 15.10 -10.75
CA THR A 43 -7.09 15.48 -11.76
C THR A 43 -6.49 15.79 -13.12
N ARG A 44 -5.31 16.43 -13.17
CA ARG A 44 -4.69 16.93 -14.39
C ARG A 44 -3.19 16.64 -14.43
N PRO A 45 -2.78 15.36 -14.58
CA PRO A 45 -1.36 15.00 -14.64
C PRO A 45 -0.69 15.63 -15.87
N LYS A 46 0.46 16.26 -15.65
CA LYS A 46 1.34 16.86 -16.66
C LYS A 46 2.63 16.05 -16.70
N LEU A 47 2.98 15.56 -17.88
CA LEU A 47 4.21 14.80 -18.08
C LEU A 47 5.43 15.72 -18.05
N LEU A 48 6.47 15.28 -17.38
CA LEU A 48 7.82 15.84 -17.37
C LEU A 48 8.78 15.00 -18.21
N ALA A 49 8.43 13.73 -18.44
CA ALA A 49 9.18 12.80 -19.28
C ALA A 49 8.25 12.22 -20.36
N LYS A 50 8.80 11.73 -21.46
CA LYS A 50 8.09 11.21 -22.64
C LYS A 50 8.65 9.86 -23.08
N GLU A 51 7.97 9.20 -23.98
CA GLU A 51 8.45 7.97 -24.63
C GLU A 51 9.83 8.17 -25.27
N GLY A 52 10.74 7.22 -25.07
CA GLY A 52 12.13 7.24 -25.49
C GLY A 52 13.08 7.93 -24.51
N ASP A 53 12.60 8.58 -23.45
CA ASP A 53 13.47 9.18 -22.45
C ASP A 53 14.02 8.10 -21.50
N ASN A 54 15.32 8.18 -21.17
CA ASN A 54 15.94 7.40 -20.10
C ASN A 54 15.77 8.13 -18.77
N VAL A 55 15.35 7.39 -17.75
CA VAL A 55 15.11 7.88 -16.38
C VAL A 55 15.90 7.06 -15.37
N LYS A 56 16.22 7.67 -14.23
CA LYS A 56 16.74 6.99 -13.04
C LYS A 56 15.63 6.83 -12.01
N ALA A 57 15.78 5.90 -11.07
CA ALA A 57 14.87 5.83 -9.93
C ALA A 57 14.93 7.17 -9.17
N GLY A 58 13.78 7.84 -9.05
CA GLY A 58 13.70 9.21 -8.52
C GLY A 58 13.66 10.32 -9.56
N SER A 59 13.90 10.06 -10.86
CA SER A 59 13.74 11.06 -11.92
C SER A 59 12.28 11.54 -12.01
N PRO A 60 12.02 12.85 -12.21
CA PRO A 60 10.68 13.39 -12.36
C PRO A 60 9.96 12.83 -13.59
N VAL A 61 8.75 12.29 -13.40
CA VAL A 61 7.95 11.72 -14.50
C VAL A 61 6.71 12.56 -14.79
N PHE A 62 5.98 12.96 -13.75
CA PHE A 62 4.83 13.85 -13.91
C PHE A 62 4.53 14.61 -12.60
N TYR A 63 3.63 15.60 -12.68
CA TYR A 63 3.03 16.31 -11.55
C TYR A 63 1.54 16.55 -11.82
N ASP A 64 0.75 16.91 -10.81
CA ASP A 64 -0.62 17.37 -11.00
C ASP A 64 -0.65 18.90 -11.07
N SER A 65 -1.24 19.48 -12.12
CA SER A 65 -1.35 20.93 -12.28
C SER A 65 -2.22 21.64 -11.24
N VAL A 66 -2.82 20.89 -10.30
CA VAL A 66 -3.52 21.45 -9.13
C VAL A 66 -2.57 21.63 -7.95
N VAL A 67 -1.57 20.75 -7.81
CA VAL A 67 -0.53 20.79 -6.78
C VAL A 67 0.81 20.54 -7.44
N GLU A 68 1.37 21.58 -8.08
CA GLU A 68 2.55 21.48 -8.94
C GLU A 68 3.83 21.14 -8.16
N ASP A 69 3.86 21.42 -6.87
CA ASP A 69 5.02 21.18 -6.02
C ASP A 69 5.29 19.68 -5.77
N VAL A 70 4.28 18.81 -5.95
CA VAL A 70 4.41 17.37 -5.74
C VAL A 70 4.79 16.67 -7.02
N ILE A 71 6.02 16.16 -7.06
CA ILE A 71 6.55 15.42 -8.19
C ILE A 71 6.35 13.91 -7.97
N TYR A 72 5.92 13.24 -9.03
CA TYR A 72 5.79 11.78 -9.09
C TYR A 72 6.96 11.24 -9.91
N THR A 73 7.75 10.38 -9.29
CA THR A 73 9.06 9.97 -9.82
C THR A 73 9.07 8.54 -10.32
N ALA A 74 10.02 8.21 -11.19
CA ALA A 74 10.23 6.86 -11.68
C ALA A 74 10.61 5.90 -10.54
N PRO A 75 9.97 4.72 -10.45
CA PRO A 75 10.29 3.73 -9.40
C PRO A 75 11.59 2.97 -9.68
N VAL A 76 12.01 2.89 -10.93
CA VAL A 76 13.21 2.19 -11.41
C VAL A 76 13.91 3.03 -12.45
N SER A 77 15.18 2.73 -12.75
CA SER A 77 15.86 3.28 -13.92
C SER A 77 15.55 2.46 -15.17
N GLY A 78 15.61 3.12 -16.32
CA GLY A 78 15.36 2.51 -17.61
C GLY A 78 14.74 3.47 -18.62
N GLU A 79 14.28 2.93 -19.76
CA GLU A 79 13.64 3.69 -20.83
C GLU A 79 12.12 3.73 -20.64
N ILE A 80 11.52 4.91 -20.82
CA ILE A 80 10.05 5.04 -20.92
C ILE A 80 9.62 4.51 -22.30
N VAL A 81 9.08 3.30 -22.34
CA VAL A 81 8.73 2.61 -23.59
C VAL A 81 7.30 2.89 -24.07
N GLU A 82 6.41 3.29 -23.17
CA GLU A 82 5.02 3.56 -23.54
C GLU A 82 4.37 4.55 -22.55
N VAL A 83 3.61 5.51 -23.08
CA VAL A 83 2.65 6.32 -22.32
C VAL A 83 1.23 5.98 -22.79
N LYS A 84 0.64 4.98 -22.13
CA LYS A 84 -0.70 4.50 -22.44
C LYS A 84 -1.77 5.52 -22.09
N ARG A 85 -2.61 5.84 -23.05
CA ARG A 85 -3.69 6.80 -22.91
C ARG A 85 -5.06 6.14 -23.09
N GLY A 86 -6.01 6.49 -22.25
CA GLY A 86 -7.40 6.07 -22.34
C GLY A 86 -8.31 7.15 -22.98
N ALA A 87 -9.59 7.01 -22.70
CA ALA A 87 -10.61 7.96 -23.15
C ALA A 87 -10.25 9.41 -22.73
N LYS A 88 -10.56 10.37 -23.62
CA LYS A 88 -10.25 11.81 -23.43
C LYS A 88 -8.75 12.08 -23.18
N ARG A 89 -7.88 11.24 -23.72
CA ARG A 89 -6.40 11.32 -23.56
C ARG A 89 -5.93 11.20 -22.10
N LYS A 90 -6.73 10.63 -21.19
CA LYS A 90 -6.33 10.40 -19.81
C LYS A 90 -5.09 9.47 -19.79
N ILE A 91 -4.04 9.86 -19.09
CA ILE A 91 -2.85 9.04 -18.91
C ILE A 91 -3.21 7.91 -17.95
N LEU A 92 -3.11 6.67 -18.42
CA LEU A 92 -3.41 5.47 -17.63
C LEU A 92 -2.15 4.88 -17.02
N GLU A 93 -1.11 4.69 -17.85
CA GLU A 93 0.14 4.04 -17.46
C GLU A 93 1.31 4.72 -18.16
N ILE A 94 2.42 4.87 -17.46
CA ILE A 94 3.71 5.26 -17.98
C ILE A 94 4.63 4.07 -17.72
N LYS A 95 4.97 3.33 -18.78
CA LYS A 95 5.73 2.08 -18.68
C LYS A 95 7.21 2.33 -18.86
N ILE A 96 8.00 1.73 -17.98
CA ILE A 96 9.46 1.80 -17.97
C ILE A 96 9.98 0.38 -18.18
N LEU A 97 10.82 0.19 -19.20
CA LEU A 97 11.64 -0.99 -19.38
C LEU A 97 12.86 -0.82 -18.48
N ALA A 98 12.93 -1.61 -17.42
CA ALA A 98 13.92 -1.42 -16.38
C ALA A 98 15.32 -1.83 -16.81
N ASP A 99 16.32 -1.12 -16.34
CA ASP A 99 17.73 -1.54 -16.41
C ASP A 99 17.95 -2.78 -15.53
N LYS A 100 18.98 -3.56 -15.86
CA LYS A 100 19.38 -4.71 -15.03
C LYS A 100 19.88 -4.30 -13.66
N GLU A 101 20.57 -3.18 -13.58
CA GLU A 101 21.03 -2.55 -12.34
C GLU A 101 20.37 -1.19 -12.22
N ILE A 102 19.68 -0.96 -11.10
CA ILE A 102 18.92 0.28 -10.89
C ILE A 102 19.86 1.42 -10.54
N GLU A 103 19.84 2.46 -11.36
CA GLU A 103 20.49 3.74 -11.11
C GLU A 103 19.53 4.69 -10.39
N TYR A 104 20.09 5.53 -9.50
CA TYR A 104 19.32 6.44 -8.65
C TYR A 104 19.66 7.90 -8.91
N GLU A 105 18.66 8.77 -8.83
CA GLU A 105 18.88 10.20 -8.64
C GLU A 105 19.44 10.46 -7.25
N SER A 106 20.31 11.45 -7.15
CA SER A 106 20.94 11.84 -5.88
C SER A 106 20.20 12.99 -5.23
N PHE A 107 19.83 12.82 -3.97
CA PHE A 107 19.21 13.84 -3.12
C PHE A 107 20.08 14.10 -1.88
N ASN A 108 19.71 15.10 -1.09
CA ASN A 108 20.42 15.37 0.15
C ASN A 108 20.28 14.19 1.12
N LYS A 109 21.43 13.76 1.65
CA LYS A 109 21.52 12.70 2.64
C LYS A 109 21.70 13.30 4.02
N TYR A 110 21.01 12.73 5.01
CA TYR A 110 21.03 13.18 6.39
C TYR A 110 21.42 12.05 7.33
N SER A 111 22.22 12.33 8.35
CA SER A 111 22.40 11.42 9.46
C SER A 111 21.16 11.45 10.37
N VAL A 112 21.02 10.48 11.26
CA VAL A 112 19.92 10.45 12.25
C VAL A 112 19.88 11.74 13.10
N SER A 113 21.06 12.28 13.45
CA SER A 113 21.18 13.55 14.18
C SER A 113 20.69 14.74 13.34
N ASP A 114 21.02 14.78 12.05
CA ASP A 114 20.66 15.88 11.16
C ASP A 114 19.13 15.91 10.90
N ILE A 115 18.49 14.74 10.79
CA ILE A 115 17.02 14.66 10.71
C ILE A 115 16.37 15.35 11.93
N THR A 116 16.99 15.22 13.10
CA THR A 116 16.45 15.84 14.32
C THR A 116 16.48 17.38 14.25
N SER A 117 17.44 17.99 13.57
CA SER A 117 17.59 19.43 13.38
C SER A 117 16.97 19.98 12.10
N LEU A 118 16.44 19.09 11.22
CA LEU A 118 15.84 19.47 9.93
C LEU A 118 14.63 20.39 10.13
N SER A 119 14.54 21.46 9.34
CA SER A 119 13.36 22.32 9.32
C SER A 119 12.17 21.63 8.64
N LYS A 120 10.93 22.08 8.94
CA LYS A 120 9.73 21.61 8.26
C LYS A 120 9.80 21.92 6.76
N GLU A 121 10.20 23.12 6.44
CA GLU A 121 10.29 23.65 5.07
C GLU A 121 11.24 22.80 4.20
N ASP A 122 12.42 22.48 4.73
CA ASP A 122 13.40 21.64 4.02
C ASP A 122 12.89 20.20 3.85
N ALA A 123 12.25 19.64 4.89
CA ALA A 123 11.65 18.32 4.82
C ALA A 123 10.57 18.27 3.74
N VAL A 124 9.64 19.23 3.72
CA VAL A 124 8.56 19.34 2.72
C VAL A 124 9.15 19.50 1.32
N ALA A 125 10.10 20.41 1.13
CA ALA A 125 10.70 20.67 -0.18
C ALA A 125 11.41 19.43 -0.75
N GLN A 126 12.18 18.72 0.08
CA GLN A 126 12.88 17.53 -0.36
C GLN A 126 11.92 16.36 -0.65
N MET A 127 10.94 16.12 0.19
CA MET A 127 9.94 15.05 0.00
C MET A 127 9.10 15.29 -1.26
N SER A 128 8.66 16.52 -1.49
CA SER A 128 7.82 16.88 -2.63
C SER A 128 8.54 16.69 -3.96
N LYS A 129 9.81 17.05 -4.03
CA LYS A 129 10.66 16.88 -5.23
C LYS A 129 11.15 15.44 -5.42
N GLY A 130 11.38 14.71 -4.32
CA GLY A 130 11.99 13.39 -4.32
C GLY A 130 11.02 12.23 -4.48
N GLY A 131 9.72 12.47 -4.73
CA GLY A 131 8.73 11.43 -5.03
C GLY A 131 8.21 10.66 -3.82
N VAL A 132 8.62 10.98 -2.58
CA VAL A 132 8.12 10.29 -1.37
C VAL A 132 6.89 10.97 -0.75
N TRP A 133 6.58 12.19 -1.15
CA TRP A 133 5.40 12.94 -0.67
C TRP A 133 4.07 12.21 -0.94
N PRO A 134 3.84 11.53 -2.09
CA PRO A 134 2.60 10.82 -2.38
C PRO A 134 2.21 9.73 -1.37
N ASN A 135 3.12 9.32 -0.47
CA ASN A 135 2.78 8.42 0.64
C ASN A 135 1.88 9.07 1.70
N ILE A 136 1.73 10.39 1.69
CA ILE A 136 0.92 11.12 2.66
C ILE A 136 -0.46 11.36 2.09
N ILE A 137 -1.47 10.77 2.71
CA ILE A 137 -2.87 10.89 2.30
C ILE A 137 -3.63 11.76 3.31
N GLN A 138 -4.28 12.79 2.82
CA GLN A 138 -5.07 13.73 3.62
C GLN A 138 -6.53 13.26 3.77
N ARG A 139 -7.03 13.26 4.97
CA ARG A 139 -8.43 12.97 5.31
C ARG A 139 -9.14 14.28 5.74
N PRO A 140 -10.44 14.39 5.49
CA PRO A 140 -11.43 13.33 5.21
C PRO A 140 -11.54 12.90 3.75
N TYR A 141 -11.02 13.65 2.79
CA TYR A 141 -11.31 13.40 1.36
C TYR A 141 -10.49 12.26 0.73
N GLY A 142 -9.45 11.79 1.41
CA GLY A 142 -8.63 10.68 0.92
C GLY A 142 -7.84 11.04 -0.33
N ILE A 143 -7.21 12.20 -0.36
CA ILE A 143 -6.38 12.71 -1.47
C ILE A 143 -4.91 12.76 -1.04
N VAL A 144 -3.99 12.82 -2.00
CA VAL A 144 -2.59 13.13 -1.70
C VAL A 144 -2.54 14.48 -0.99
N ALA A 145 -1.82 14.57 0.12
CA ALA A 145 -1.80 15.76 0.94
C ALA A 145 -1.21 16.96 0.18
N ASN A 146 -1.80 18.15 0.38
CA ASN A 146 -1.21 19.38 -0.10
C ASN A 146 -0.04 19.77 0.84
N PRO A 147 1.19 19.98 0.32
CA PRO A 147 2.34 20.40 1.14
C PRO A 147 2.14 21.70 1.91
N ALA A 148 1.27 22.58 1.44
CA ALA A 148 0.94 23.84 2.10
C ALA A 148 0.03 23.67 3.35
N ASP A 149 -0.62 22.51 3.50
CA ASP A 149 -1.52 22.25 4.61
C ASP A 149 -0.76 21.85 5.88
N ALA A 150 -1.44 21.96 7.03
CA ALA A 150 -0.92 21.50 8.32
C ALA A 150 -1.95 20.57 8.99
N PRO A 151 -1.64 19.28 9.18
CA PRO A 151 -2.57 18.36 9.79
C PRO A 151 -2.60 18.53 11.31
N LYS A 152 -3.78 18.33 11.94
CA LYS A 152 -3.88 18.31 13.40
C LYS A 152 -3.23 17.06 14.02
N ALA A 153 -3.09 15.99 13.25
CA ALA A 153 -2.44 14.74 13.65
C ALA A 153 -2.06 13.90 12.43
N ILE A 154 -1.12 12.96 12.61
CA ILE A 154 -0.75 11.95 11.60
C ILE A 154 -1.07 10.58 12.17
N PHE A 155 -1.68 9.70 11.35
CA PHE A 155 -2.07 8.35 11.74
C PHE A 155 -1.37 7.31 10.88
N ILE A 156 -0.85 6.28 11.56
CA ILE A 156 -0.22 5.11 10.96
C ILE A 156 -0.94 3.88 11.50
N SER A 157 -1.48 3.03 10.61
CA SER A 157 -1.95 1.71 11.02
C SER A 157 -0.82 0.70 10.87
N GLY A 158 -0.37 0.12 11.98
CA GLY A 158 0.71 -0.86 12.02
C GLY A 158 0.25 -2.31 11.84
N PHE A 159 -1.03 -2.55 11.55
CA PHE A 159 -1.57 -3.88 11.27
C PHE A 159 -2.69 -3.83 10.23
N ASP A 160 -2.92 -4.94 9.57
CA ASP A 160 -3.95 -5.08 8.55
C ASP A 160 -4.89 -6.23 8.95
N THR A 161 -6.19 -6.01 8.78
CA THR A 161 -7.26 -7.00 9.04
C THR A 161 -8.02 -7.38 7.77
N ASN A 162 -7.54 -6.98 6.59
CA ASN A 162 -8.11 -7.41 5.34
C ASN A 162 -7.93 -8.92 5.12
N PRO A 163 -8.80 -9.57 4.35
CA PRO A 163 -8.56 -10.95 3.91
C PRO A 163 -7.22 -11.09 3.20
N LEU A 164 -6.48 -12.17 3.47
CA LEU A 164 -5.15 -12.43 2.92
C LEU A 164 -4.12 -11.33 3.22
N ALA A 165 -4.30 -10.58 4.30
CA ALA A 165 -3.37 -9.54 4.69
C ALA A 165 -1.95 -10.09 4.88
N PRO A 166 -0.93 -9.45 4.27
CA PRO A 166 0.46 -9.87 4.42
C PRO A 166 0.97 -9.71 5.86
N SER A 167 1.88 -10.58 6.27
CA SER A 167 2.56 -10.45 7.56
C SER A 167 3.44 -9.20 7.60
N THR A 168 3.27 -8.37 8.63
CA THR A 168 4.11 -7.20 8.88
C THR A 168 5.59 -7.57 9.02
N GLU A 169 5.89 -8.71 9.67
CA GLU A 169 7.25 -9.21 9.83
C GLU A 169 7.90 -9.56 8.49
N MET A 170 7.14 -10.15 7.56
CA MET A 170 7.64 -10.48 6.23
C MET A 170 7.84 -9.24 5.36
N LEU A 171 6.94 -8.25 5.45
CA LEU A 171 7.01 -7.05 4.63
C LEU A 171 8.16 -6.12 5.04
N TYR A 172 8.48 -6.03 6.34
CA TYR A 172 9.29 -4.94 6.88
C TYR A 172 10.47 -5.43 7.74
N ALA A 173 10.91 -6.68 7.59
CA ALA A 173 12.06 -7.21 8.30
C ALA A 173 13.34 -6.38 8.04
N GLY A 174 13.98 -5.91 9.12
CA GLY A 174 15.24 -5.16 9.03
C GLY A 174 15.08 -3.66 8.77
N GLU A 175 13.86 -3.14 8.70
CA GLU A 175 13.58 -1.74 8.36
C GLU A 175 13.37 -0.84 9.60
N GLU A 176 13.76 -1.28 10.79
CA GLU A 176 13.52 -0.58 12.06
C GLU A 176 14.13 0.83 12.08
N GLN A 177 15.36 0.97 11.56
CA GLN A 177 16.06 2.27 11.50
C GLN A 177 15.38 3.23 10.52
N ALA A 178 15.01 2.73 9.34
CA ALA A 178 14.33 3.53 8.33
C ALA A 178 12.93 3.96 8.82
N PHE A 179 12.20 3.06 9.49
CA PHE A 179 10.91 3.39 10.07
C PHE A 179 11.03 4.50 11.13
N GLN A 180 12.01 4.41 12.05
CA GLN A 180 12.25 5.45 13.05
C GLN A 180 12.61 6.79 12.42
N ALA A 181 13.50 6.80 11.42
CA ALA A 181 13.88 8.02 10.70
C ALA A 181 12.65 8.65 10.00
N GLY A 182 11.80 7.83 9.38
CA GLY A 182 10.54 8.30 8.79
C GLY A 182 9.59 8.92 9.81
N ILE A 183 9.47 8.34 11.00
CA ILE A 183 8.72 8.92 12.11
C ILE A 183 9.30 10.29 12.50
N ASP A 184 10.61 10.42 12.60
CA ASP A 184 11.27 11.67 13.00
C ASP A 184 11.06 12.77 11.96
N VAL A 185 11.02 12.44 10.66
CA VAL A 185 10.63 13.36 9.59
C VAL A 185 9.15 13.74 9.70
N LEU A 186 8.24 12.77 9.85
CA LEU A 186 6.79 13.02 9.94
C LEU A 186 6.44 13.92 11.12
N LYS A 187 7.15 13.84 12.22
CA LYS A 187 6.98 14.73 13.38
C LYS A 187 7.25 16.20 13.07
N LYS A 188 8.06 16.51 12.06
CA LYS A 188 8.30 17.90 11.62
C LYS A 188 7.09 18.49 10.89
N LEU A 189 6.26 17.63 10.31
CA LEU A 189 5.15 18.05 9.44
C LEU A 189 3.88 18.44 10.23
N THR A 190 3.81 18.15 11.52
CA THR A 190 2.65 18.46 12.36
C THR A 190 3.09 18.97 13.74
N THR A 191 2.33 19.91 14.28
CA THR A 191 2.42 20.32 15.71
C THR A 191 1.65 19.36 16.62
N GLY A 192 0.84 18.47 16.04
CA GLY A 192 0.02 17.53 16.76
C GLY A 192 0.73 16.20 17.05
N THR A 193 -0.05 15.17 17.25
CA THR A 193 0.46 13.83 17.60
C THR A 193 0.58 12.94 16.38
N VAL A 194 1.70 12.21 16.29
CA VAL A 194 1.81 11.04 15.40
C VAL A 194 1.29 9.82 16.15
N HIS A 195 0.21 9.22 15.66
CA HIS A 195 -0.43 8.05 16.24
C HIS A 195 -0.01 6.80 15.48
N LEU A 196 0.39 5.76 16.22
CA LEU A 196 0.63 4.41 15.72
C LEU A 196 -0.41 3.47 16.33
N GLY A 197 -1.29 2.91 15.48
CA GLY A 197 -2.26 1.89 15.88
C GLY A 197 -1.66 0.51 15.73
N LEU A 198 -1.66 -0.29 16.80
CA LEU A 198 -1.16 -1.66 16.80
C LEU A 198 -2.28 -2.63 17.17
N ASP A 199 -2.17 -3.89 16.73
CA ASP A 199 -3.09 -4.93 17.16
C ASP A 199 -2.99 -5.12 18.69
N GLY A 200 -4.13 -4.99 19.33
CA GLY A 200 -4.24 -5.16 20.79
C GLY A 200 -4.23 -6.61 21.25
N ASN A 201 -4.40 -7.58 20.36
CA ASN A 201 -4.43 -9.01 20.65
C ASN A 201 -3.15 -9.74 20.22
N GLY A 202 -2.34 -9.14 19.35
CA GLY A 202 -1.13 -9.74 18.80
C GLY A 202 0.14 -9.32 19.53
N GLU A 203 1.24 -10.00 19.21
CA GLU A 203 2.58 -9.54 19.56
C GLU A 203 2.91 -8.26 18.78
N ILE A 204 3.71 -7.40 19.39
CA ILE A 204 4.16 -6.17 18.71
C ILE A 204 5.25 -6.56 17.71
N PRO A 205 5.03 -6.33 16.39
CA PRO A 205 6.04 -6.58 15.37
C PRO A 205 7.36 -5.88 15.71
N LYS A 206 8.48 -6.54 15.38
CA LYS A 206 9.82 -6.07 15.72
C LYS A 206 10.06 -4.64 15.25
N ILE A 207 9.59 -4.28 14.05
CA ILE A 207 9.70 -2.93 13.48
C ILE A 207 9.10 -1.84 14.37
N TYR A 208 8.11 -2.15 15.20
CA TYR A 208 7.44 -1.18 16.08
C TYR A 208 7.88 -1.27 17.54
N SER A 209 8.67 -2.28 17.92
CA SER A 209 8.98 -2.60 19.31
C SER A 209 9.80 -1.51 20.02
N SER A 210 10.65 -0.78 19.29
CA SER A 210 11.55 0.25 19.82
C SER A 210 11.23 1.68 19.33
N VAL A 211 10.12 1.86 18.60
CA VAL A 211 9.78 3.15 18.00
C VAL A 211 9.52 4.23 19.05
N LYS A 212 10.07 5.41 18.81
CA LYS A 212 9.95 6.59 19.70
C LYS A 212 9.25 7.74 18.98
N GLY A 213 8.71 8.67 19.77
CA GLY A 213 8.10 9.89 19.22
C GLY A 213 6.70 9.71 18.67
N VAL A 214 6.09 8.55 18.84
CA VAL A 214 4.69 8.26 18.49
C VAL A 214 3.84 7.96 19.73
N ARG A 215 2.54 8.15 19.58
CA ARG A 215 1.56 7.67 20.57
C ARG A 215 1.01 6.33 20.11
N ILE A 216 1.41 5.27 20.80
CA ILE A 216 0.92 3.92 20.52
C ILE A 216 -0.51 3.77 21.04
N ASN A 217 -1.42 3.28 20.19
CA ASN A 217 -2.79 2.93 20.54
C ASN A 217 -3.01 1.45 20.20
N LYS A 218 -3.60 0.70 21.14
CA LYS A 218 -3.92 -0.71 20.96
C LYS A 218 -5.36 -0.85 20.49
N ILE A 219 -5.56 -1.48 19.33
CA ILE A 219 -6.87 -1.64 18.72
C ILE A 219 -7.07 -3.12 18.45
N SER A 220 -8.17 -3.69 18.96
CA SER A 220 -8.51 -5.09 18.77
C SER A 220 -9.92 -5.26 18.23
N GLY A 221 -10.15 -6.34 17.50
CA GLY A 221 -11.44 -6.69 16.93
C GLY A 221 -11.32 -7.26 15.52
N PRO A 222 -12.45 -7.65 14.93
CA PRO A 222 -12.50 -8.13 13.56
C PRO A 222 -12.27 -6.99 12.55
N HIS A 223 -12.08 -7.34 11.27
CA HIS A 223 -12.11 -6.35 10.21
C HIS A 223 -13.39 -5.50 10.30
N PRO A 224 -13.30 -4.16 10.26
CA PRO A 224 -12.19 -3.33 9.76
C PRO A 224 -11.28 -2.71 10.86
N ALA A 225 -10.95 -3.45 11.92
CA ALA A 225 -10.13 -2.93 13.02
C ALA A 225 -8.77 -2.35 12.56
N GLY A 226 -8.16 -2.92 11.51
CA GLY A 226 -6.90 -2.44 10.93
C GLY A 226 -7.02 -1.21 10.03
N ASN A 227 -8.24 -0.76 9.68
CA ASN A 227 -8.40 0.38 8.80
C ASN A 227 -8.09 1.69 9.52
N VAL A 228 -7.20 2.51 8.98
CA VAL A 228 -6.77 3.77 9.59
C VAL A 228 -7.92 4.75 9.85
N GLY A 229 -8.97 4.73 9.03
CA GLY A 229 -10.18 5.53 9.24
C GLY A 229 -10.92 5.17 10.54
N VAL A 230 -10.91 3.88 10.91
CA VAL A 230 -11.44 3.42 12.21
C VAL A 230 -10.59 3.93 13.37
N HIS A 231 -9.26 3.92 13.20
CA HIS A 231 -8.35 4.50 14.19
C HIS A 231 -8.61 5.99 14.41
N ILE A 232 -8.72 6.76 13.34
CA ILE A 232 -9.04 8.20 13.39
C ILE A 232 -10.33 8.42 14.17
N HIS A 233 -11.40 7.70 13.83
CA HIS A 233 -12.71 7.87 14.48
C HIS A 233 -12.66 7.67 16.00
N HIS A 234 -11.94 6.65 16.46
CA HIS A 234 -11.90 6.30 17.88
C HIS A 234 -10.83 7.05 18.69
N ILE A 235 -9.75 7.49 18.04
CA ILE A 235 -8.61 8.13 18.71
C ILE A 235 -8.80 9.64 18.77
N ASP A 236 -8.97 10.27 17.61
CA ASP A 236 -9.11 11.72 17.46
C ASP A 236 -9.91 12.02 16.18
N PRO A 237 -11.24 12.00 16.27
CA PRO A 237 -12.11 12.16 15.11
C PRO A 237 -11.96 13.51 14.43
N VAL A 238 -12.14 13.50 13.11
CA VAL A 238 -12.12 14.68 12.25
C VAL A 238 -13.44 15.43 12.39
N ASN A 239 -13.38 16.69 12.81
CA ASN A 239 -14.52 17.61 12.87
C ASN A 239 -14.52 18.54 11.64
N LYS A 240 -15.54 19.38 11.52
CA LYS A 240 -15.63 20.37 10.44
C LYS A 240 -14.41 21.30 10.45
N GLY A 241 -13.71 21.33 9.34
CA GLY A 241 -12.49 22.13 9.15
C GLY A 241 -11.18 21.45 9.58
N ASP A 242 -11.25 20.31 10.29
CA ASP A 242 -10.05 19.54 10.62
C ASP A 242 -9.53 18.77 9.41
N ILE A 243 -8.22 18.67 9.32
CA ILE A 243 -7.53 17.73 8.46
C ILE A 243 -6.58 16.87 9.28
N VAL A 244 -6.47 15.59 8.92
CA VAL A 244 -5.46 14.68 9.44
C VAL A 244 -4.77 13.98 8.27
N TRP A 245 -3.53 13.60 8.47
CA TRP A 245 -2.80 12.83 7.46
C TRP A 245 -2.68 11.37 7.87
N THR A 246 -2.62 10.51 6.88
CA THR A 246 -2.37 9.07 7.07
C THR A 246 -1.20 8.65 6.22
N VAL A 247 -0.34 7.79 6.79
CA VAL A 247 0.80 7.21 6.10
C VAL A 247 0.82 5.71 6.40
N ALA A 248 0.93 4.89 5.36
CA ALA A 248 1.12 3.45 5.55
C ALA A 248 2.55 3.15 6.05
N PRO A 249 2.79 2.03 6.75
CA PRO A 249 4.13 1.69 7.26
C PRO A 249 5.22 1.67 6.18
N TYR A 250 4.92 1.15 4.98
CA TYR A 250 5.83 1.23 3.84
C TYR A 250 6.21 2.68 3.50
N GLY A 251 5.24 3.58 3.47
CA GLY A 251 5.50 5.01 3.20
C GLY A 251 6.40 5.64 4.26
N VAL A 252 6.24 5.27 5.54
CA VAL A 252 7.13 5.73 6.62
C VAL A 252 8.56 5.25 6.38
N ILE A 253 8.73 3.96 6.03
CA ILE A 253 10.04 3.37 5.72
C ILE A 253 10.67 4.06 4.52
N GLN A 254 9.92 4.26 3.43
CA GLN A 254 10.41 4.90 2.23
C GLN A 254 10.86 6.34 2.48
N ILE A 255 10.09 7.11 3.26
CA ILE A 255 10.50 8.45 3.71
C ILE A 255 11.80 8.37 4.51
N GLY A 256 11.91 7.44 5.46
CA GLY A 256 13.13 7.28 6.26
C GLY A 256 14.36 6.93 5.43
N LYS A 257 14.25 5.94 4.53
CA LYS A 257 15.33 5.58 3.58
C LYS A 257 15.73 6.76 2.72
N PHE A 258 14.75 7.50 2.20
CA PHE A 258 15.00 8.67 1.35
C PHE A 258 15.89 9.71 2.02
N PHE A 259 15.65 10.03 3.29
CA PHE A 259 16.49 10.95 4.03
C PHE A 259 17.84 10.34 4.44
N LEU A 260 17.85 9.07 4.88
CA LEU A 260 19.09 8.41 5.34
C LEU A 260 20.05 8.08 4.19
N GLU A 261 19.55 7.76 3.01
CA GLU A 261 20.36 7.29 1.89
C GLU A 261 20.52 8.33 0.78
N GLY A 262 19.66 9.37 0.75
CA GLY A 262 19.67 10.41 -0.28
C GLY A 262 19.29 9.87 -1.67
N LYS A 263 18.42 8.86 -1.73
CA LYS A 263 17.92 8.27 -2.98
C LYS A 263 16.47 7.84 -2.84
N TYR A 264 15.74 7.82 -3.95
CA TYR A 264 14.39 7.28 -4.00
C TYR A 264 14.42 5.76 -4.16
N ASP A 265 14.36 5.04 -3.03
CA ASP A 265 14.27 3.58 -3.03
C ASP A 265 12.80 3.16 -3.08
N ALA A 266 12.39 2.60 -4.21
CA ALA A 266 11.05 2.06 -4.44
C ALA A 266 10.96 0.55 -4.20
N SER A 267 12.01 -0.07 -3.65
CA SER A 267 12.02 -1.49 -3.33
C SER A 267 10.97 -1.83 -2.27
N LYS A 268 10.35 -2.98 -2.40
CA LYS A 268 9.37 -3.48 -1.43
C LYS A 268 9.24 -4.99 -1.49
N VAL A 269 8.77 -5.56 -0.39
CA VAL A 269 8.30 -6.93 -0.35
C VAL A 269 6.79 -6.95 -0.56
N ILE A 270 6.31 -7.89 -1.37
CA ILE A 270 4.88 -8.11 -1.62
C ILE A 270 4.51 -9.56 -1.34
N ALA A 271 3.26 -9.78 -0.96
CA ALA A 271 2.67 -11.11 -0.86
C ALA A 271 1.97 -11.48 -2.17
N VAL A 272 2.12 -12.71 -2.62
CA VAL A 272 1.33 -13.28 -3.72
C VAL A 272 0.52 -14.44 -3.15
N GLY A 273 -0.80 -14.31 -3.16
CA GLY A 273 -1.71 -15.27 -2.52
C GLY A 273 -3.06 -15.35 -3.23
N GLY A 274 -3.98 -16.04 -2.57
CA GLY A 274 -5.32 -16.34 -3.10
C GLY A 274 -5.48 -17.80 -3.50
N SER A 275 -6.75 -18.25 -3.60
CA SER A 275 -7.09 -19.66 -3.83
C SER A 275 -6.56 -20.21 -5.15
N GLU A 276 -6.30 -19.35 -6.13
CA GLU A 276 -5.85 -19.76 -7.45
C GLU A 276 -4.32 -19.76 -7.60
N VAL A 277 -3.57 -19.48 -6.54
CA VAL A 277 -2.11 -19.55 -6.52
C VAL A 277 -1.65 -20.92 -6.00
N LYS A 278 -0.88 -21.69 -6.77
CA LYS A 278 -0.37 -23.03 -6.39
C LYS A 278 0.55 -22.98 -5.18
N ALA A 279 1.45 -22.00 -5.15
CA ALA A 279 2.45 -21.81 -4.11
C ALA A 279 2.49 -20.34 -3.66
N PRO A 280 1.60 -19.94 -2.74
CA PRO A 280 1.57 -18.58 -2.20
C PRO A 280 2.87 -18.25 -1.47
N LYS A 281 3.52 -17.09 -1.81
CA LYS A 281 4.85 -16.68 -1.32
C LYS A 281 4.99 -15.18 -1.24
N TYR A 282 6.08 -14.73 -0.64
CA TYR A 282 6.54 -13.34 -0.70
C TYR A 282 7.61 -13.14 -1.77
N TYR A 283 7.63 -11.95 -2.36
CA TYR A 283 8.60 -11.58 -3.39
C TYR A 283 9.18 -10.20 -3.11
N SER A 284 10.49 -10.05 -3.32
CA SER A 284 11.14 -8.75 -3.34
C SER A 284 11.02 -8.15 -4.75
N THR A 285 10.59 -6.90 -4.84
CA THR A 285 10.38 -6.18 -6.10
C THR A 285 10.44 -4.67 -5.90
N TYR A 286 9.98 -3.89 -6.88
CA TYR A 286 9.83 -2.44 -6.81
C TYR A 286 8.38 -2.03 -7.06
N LEU A 287 8.04 -0.80 -6.69
CA LEU A 287 6.74 -0.20 -6.98
C LEU A 287 6.42 -0.26 -8.48
N GLY A 288 5.18 -0.56 -8.81
CA GLY A 288 4.73 -0.59 -10.20
C GLY A 288 5.17 -1.82 -11.00
N ALA A 289 5.68 -2.88 -10.36
CA ALA A 289 6.11 -4.12 -11.01
C ALA A 289 5.00 -4.77 -11.85
N ASN A 290 5.34 -5.35 -13.01
CA ASN A 290 4.41 -6.18 -13.77
C ASN A 290 4.01 -7.41 -12.95
N VAL A 291 2.71 -7.67 -12.81
CA VAL A 291 2.19 -8.74 -11.94
C VAL A 291 2.37 -10.13 -12.55
N GLY A 292 2.41 -10.23 -13.89
CA GLY A 292 2.50 -11.49 -14.61
C GLY A 292 3.68 -12.34 -14.19
N LYS A 293 4.83 -11.68 -13.95
CA LYS A 293 6.07 -12.37 -13.58
C LYS A 293 5.98 -13.16 -12.26
N PHE A 294 5.10 -12.72 -11.33
CA PHE A 294 4.94 -13.37 -10.02
C PHE A 294 3.95 -14.54 -10.04
N ILE A 295 3.09 -14.58 -11.06
CA ILE A 295 2.04 -15.60 -11.19
C ILE A 295 2.30 -16.58 -12.32
N GLU A 296 3.30 -16.34 -13.16
CA GLU A 296 3.69 -17.20 -14.28
C GLU A 296 3.98 -18.64 -13.82
N GLY A 297 3.28 -19.62 -14.40
CA GLY A 297 3.41 -21.05 -14.04
C GLY A 297 2.89 -21.41 -12.64
N ASN A 298 2.38 -20.45 -11.86
CA ASN A 298 1.97 -20.59 -10.46
C ASN A 298 0.44 -20.50 -10.26
N LEU A 299 -0.35 -20.63 -11.32
CA LEU A 299 -1.81 -20.60 -11.26
C LEU A 299 -2.42 -22.00 -11.35
N ASN A 300 -3.48 -22.26 -10.57
CA ASN A 300 -4.26 -23.50 -10.61
C ASN A 300 -5.05 -23.64 -11.92
N GLN A 301 -5.54 -22.51 -12.45
CA GLN A 301 -6.31 -22.44 -13.68
C GLN A 301 -6.05 -21.10 -14.40
N ASP A 302 -6.53 -20.99 -15.65
CA ASP A 302 -6.34 -19.77 -16.45
C ASP A 302 -7.42 -18.74 -16.27
N HIS A 303 -8.64 -19.17 -15.91
CA HIS A 303 -9.79 -18.28 -15.75
C HIS A 303 -9.86 -17.71 -14.33
N VAL A 304 -9.07 -16.66 -14.13
CA VAL A 304 -8.83 -16.09 -12.81
C VAL A 304 -8.89 -14.56 -12.84
N ARG A 305 -9.24 -13.98 -11.72
CA ARG A 305 -9.15 -12.55 -11.46
C ARG A 305 -7.87 -12.26 -10.69
N VAL A 306 -7.01 -11.46 -11.28
CA VAL A 306 -5.77 -10.98 -10.66
C VAL A 306 -6.03 -9.60 -10.05
N VAL A 307 -5.88 -9.50 -8.74
CA VAL A 307 -6.15 -8.27 -7.97
C VAL A 307 -4.84 -7.74 -7.40
N SER A 308 -4.48 -6.53 -7.77
CA SER A 308 -3.44 -5.77 -7.08
C SER A 308 -4.03 -5.17 -5.80
N GLY A 309 -3.46 -5.53 -4.64
CA GLY A 309 -4.02 -5.19 -3.33
C GLY A 309 -4.89 -6.30 -2.74
N ASN A 310 -5.72 -5.96 -1.75
CA ASN A 310 -6.62 -6.91 -1.13
C ASN A 310 -7.89 -7.14 -1.97
N VAL A 311 -8.57 -8.26 -1.74
CA VAL A 311 -9.76 -8.66 -2.52
C VAL A 311 -11.00 -7.78 -2.31
N LEU A 312 -11.03 -6.93 -1.27
CA LEU A 312 -12.18 -6.07 -0.97
C LEU A 312 -12.09 -4.70 -1.64
N THR A 313 -10.89 -4.14 -1.76
CA THR A 313 -10.68 -2.75 -2.22
C THR A 313 -9.54 -2.61 -3.23
N GLY A 314 -8.93 -3.72 -3.62
CA GLY A 314 -7.87 -3.75 -4.63
C GLY A 314 -8.37 -3.47 -6.04
N GLU A 315 -7.44 -3.39 -6.98
CA GLU A 315 -7.70 -3.13 -8.41
C GLU A 315 -7.56 -4.43 -9.20
N GLY A 316 -8.57 -4.80 -9.98
CA GLY A 316 -8.45 -5.88 -10.97
C GLY A 316 -7.52 -5.44 -12.10
N VAL A 317 -6.37 -6.08 -12.22
CA VAL A 317 -5.31 -5.65 -13.15
C VAL A 317 -5.07 -6.64 -14.31
N GLY A 318 -5.66 -7.83 -14.24
CA GLY A 318 -5.37 -8.90 -15.19
C GLY A 318 -3.94 -9.44 -15.08
N LYS A 319 -3.61 -10.41 -15.93
CA LYS A 319 -2.28 -11.09 -15.92
C LYS A 319 -1.15 -10.18 -16.42
N GLU A 320 -1.44 -9.21 -17.26
CA GLU A 320 -0.46 -8.27 -17.86
C GLU A 320 -0.38 -6.92 -17.12
N GLY A 321 -1.10 -6.78 -16.03
CA GLY A 321 -1.20 -5.52 -15.30
C GLY A 321 -0.02 -5.23 -14.38
N TYR A 322 -0.14 -4.16 -13.62
CA TYR A 322 0.93 -3.65 -12.77
C TYR A 322 0.49 -3.47 -11.32
N LEU A 323 1.41 -3.70 -10.41
CA LEU A 323 1.20 -3.49 -8.97
C LEU A 323 0.89 -2.01 -8.69
N GLY A 324 -0.19 -1.77 -7.97
CA GLY A 324 -0.57 -0.42 -7.54
C GLY A 324 0.40 0.15 -6.51
N TYR A 325 0.60 1.47 -6.54
CA TYR A 325 1.56 2.18 -5.68
C TYR A 325 1.38 1.87 -4.17
N TYR A 326 0.14 1.85 -3.70
CA TYR A 326 -0.19 1.63 -2.28
C TYR A 326 -0.38 0.16 -1.90
N HIS A 327 -0.23 -0.77 -2.83
CA HIS A 327 -0.54 -2.18 -2.61
C HIS A 327 0.69 -2.99 -2.19
N ASN A 328 0.51 -3.90 -1.24
CA ASN A 328 1.54 -4.81 -0.73
C ASN A 328 1.24 -6.28 -1.03
N ALA A 329 0.23 -6.55 -1.85
CA ALA A 329 -0.18 -7.90 -2.21
C ALA A 329 -0.68 -7.98 -3.65
N ILE A 330 -0.56 -9.17 -4.23
CA ILE A 330 -1.25 -9.61 -5.43
C ILE A 330 -2.09 -10.82 -4.99
N ASN A 331 -3.40 -10.74 -5.18
CA ASN A 331 -4.32 -11.81 -4.84
C ASN A 331 -4.96 -12.36 -6.11
N VAL A 332 -4.95 -13.69 -6.26
CA VAL A 332 -5.56 -14.36 -7.41
C VAL A 332 -6.70 -15.25 -6.93
N ILE A 333 -7.88 -14.98 -7.43
CA ILE A 333 -9.14 -15.66 -7.10
C ILE A 333 -9.82 -16.14 -8.38
N PRO A 334 -10.78 -17.08 -8.31
CA PRO A 334 -11.58 -17.43 -9.48
C PRO A 334 -12.29 -16.21 -10.08
N GLU A 335 -12.41 -16.16 -11.40
CA GLU A 335 -13.30 -15.17 -12.03
C GLU A 335 -14.77 -15.55 -11.73
N GLY A 336 -15.53 -14.59 -11.27
CA GLY A 336 -16.88 -14.84 -10.72
C GLY A 336 -18.01 -14.72 -11.73
N ASP A 337 -17.80 -15.14 -12.98
CA ASP A 337 -18.76 -15.03 -14.07
C ASP A 337 -19.55 -16.34 -14.35
N GLU A 338 -19.39 -17.35 -13.50
CA GLU A 338 -20.20 -18.57 -13.55
C GLU A 338 -21.51 -18.39 -12.78
N GLU A 339 -22.62 -18.42 -13.53
CA GLU A 339 -23.97 -18.31 -12.95
C GLU A 339 -24.41 -19.63 -12.30
N GLU A 340 -24.85 -19.56 -11.05
CA GLU A 340 -25.37 -20.70 -10.32
C GLU A 340 -26.92 -20.59 -10.23
N LEU A 341 -27.60 -21.56 -10.81
CA LEU A 341 -29.10 -21.60 -10.80
C LEU A 341 -29.61 -21.62 -9.35
N LEU A 342 -30.41 -20.61 -8.98
CA LEU A 342 -30.94 -20.43 -7.62
C LEU A 342 -29.88 -20.39 -6.52
N GLY A 343 -28.62 -20.09 -6.84
CA GLY A 343 -27.53 -20.08 -5.89
C GLY A 343 -27.71 -19.11 -4.70
N TRP A 344 -28.55 -18.11 -4.85
CA TRP A 344 -28.93 -17.14 -3.80
C TRP A 344 -29.93 -17.70 -2.77
N ILE A 345 -30.65 -18.80 -3.05
CA ILE A 345 -31.64 -19.39 -2.15
C ILE A 345 -31.29 -20.81 -1.68
N LEU A 346 -30.47 -21.54 -2.47
CA LEU A 346 -30.11 -22.91 -2.13
C LEU A 346 -29.24 -22.97 -0.87
N PRO A 347 -29.56 -23.86 0.10
CA PRO A 347 -28.69 -24.05 1.26
C PRO A 347 -27.33 -24.52 0.82
N SER A 348 -26.30 -23.85 1.29
CA SER A 348 -24.89 -24.22 1.02
C SER A 348 -24.08 -24.20 2.30
N THR A 349 -23.16 -25.16 2.45
CA THR A 349 -22.16 -25.18 3.52
C THR A 349 -20.90 -24.41 3.14
N ASP A 350 -20.73 -24.08 1.85
CA ASP A 350 -19.51 -23.53 1.27
C ASP A 350 -19.58 -22.02 1.03
N LYS A 351 -20.76 -21.43 1.13
CA LYS A 351 -20.99 -20.00 0.96
C LYS A 351 -20.90 -19.26 2.28
N LEU A 352 -20.15 -18.14 2.28
CA LEU A 352 -20.07 -17.25 3.40
C LEU A 352 -21.16 -16.19 3.33
N SER A 353 -21.96 -16.07 4.39
CA SER A 353 -22.95 -15.01 4.55
C SER A 353 -22.83 -14.36 5.90
N PHE A 354 -22.62 -13.05 5.92
CA PHE A 354 -22.54 -12.26 7.16
C PHE A 354 -23.82 -12.37 7.99
N HIS A 355 -24.98 -12.31 7.34
CA HIS A 355 -26.27 -12.42 7.99
C HIS A 355 -26.74 -13.88 8.19
N LYS A 356 -25.96 -14.86 7.75
CA LYS A 356 -26.30 -16.29 7.78
C LYS A 356 -27.61 -16.60 7.05
N ALA A 357 -28.00 -15.77 6.07
CA ALA A 357 -29.26 -15.86 5.38
C ALA A 357 -29.28 -16.99 4.34
N PHE A 358 -28.18 -17.20 3.63
CA PHE A 358 -28.07 -18.14 2.52
C PHE A 358 -27.19 -19.34 2.81
N GLY A 359 -26.24 -19.21 3.70
CA GLY A 359 -25.42 -20.32 4.19
C GLY A 359 -26.03 -20.93 5.45
N LEU A 360 -27.26 -21.42 5.42
CA LEU A 360 -28.01 -21.87 6.58
C LEU A 360 -27.24 -22.86 7.47
N LEU A 361 -26.32 -23.63 6.89
CA LEU A 361 -25.51 -24.62 7.58
C LEU A 361 -24.04 -24.18 7.75
N SER A 362 -23.66 -22.97 7.31
CA SER A 362 -22.28 -22.47 7.41
C SER A 362 -21.80 -22.35 8.87
N PHE A 363 -22.71 -22.22 9.83
CA PHE A 363 -22.39 -22.22 11.26
C PHE A 363 -21.91 -23.57 11.79
N LEU A 364 -22.22 -24.68 11.08
CA LEU A 364 -21.75 -26.04 11.42
C LEU A 364 -20.31 -26.29 10.96
N MET A 365 -19.73 -25.37 10.17
CA MET A 365 -18.40 -25.46 9.63
C MET A 365 -17.48 -24.40 10.27
N PRO A 366 -17.00 -24.59 11.51
CA PRO A 366 -16.08 -23.66 12.11
C PRO A 366 -14.74 -23.71 11.35
N LYS A 367 -14.24 -22.55 10.93
CA LYS A 367 -12.88 -22.36 10.37
C LYS A 367 -12.63 -22.98 8.98
N LYS A 368 -13.50 -22.78 8.01
CA LYS A 368 -13.12 -22.99 6.60
C LYS A 368 -12.37 -21.78 6.07
N ASP A 369 -11.34 -22.04 5.29
CA ASP A 369 -10.76 -21.06 4.38
C ASP A 369 -11.64 -21.06 3.13
N PHE A 370 -12.29 -19.93 2.85
CA PHE A 370 -13.24 -19.81 1.76
C PHE A 370 -12.56 -19.46 0.43
N VAL A 371 -13.16 -19.92 -0.66
CA VAL A 371 -12.85 -19.44 -2.00
C VAL A 371 -13.83 -18.30 -2.30
N LEU A 372 -13.27 -17.11 -2.53
CA LEU A 372 -14.06 -15.95 -2.92
C LEU A 372 -14.07 -15.88 -4.45
N ASN A 373 -15.23 -15.76 -5.04
CA ASN A 373 -15.46 -15.32 -6.41
C ASN A 373 -16.32 -14.07 -6.38
N THR A 374 -16.14 -13.15 -7.28
CA THR A 374 -16.91 -11.89 -7.30
C THR A 374 -17.55 -11.65 -8.65
#